data_20a48c1ea1805934ff40c542d616c65d
#
_entry.id   20a48c1ea1805934ff40c542d616c65d
#
_cell.length_a   1.000
_cell.length_b   1.000
_cell.length_c   1.000
_cell.angle_alpha   90.00
_cell.angle_beta   90.00
_cell.angle_gamma   90.00
#
_symmetry.space_group_name_H-M   'P 1'
#
loop_
_entity.id
_entity.type
_entity.pdbx_description
1 polymer ?
#
loop_
_entity_poly.entity_id
_entity_poly.type
_entity_poly.pdbx_seq_one_letter_code
_entity_poly.pdbx_strand_id
1 'polypeptide(L)'
;GAIAEQVSPEEVRLKVNLILQQHRNIRKILKLDLTREANFPTLTCVCSVDASLTIRECHQIASQLENQIEKALHHLGRVTVILKPSKQNRN
;
A
#
# COMPACT_ATOMS: atom_id res chain seq x y z
N GLY A 1 -3.23 17.26 -24.12
CA GLY A 1 -2.93 17.15 -23.37
C GLY A 1 -2.55 16.58 -22.08
N ALA A 2 -2.06 17.39 -21.32
CA ALA A 2 -1.52 16.94 -20.11
C ALA A 2 -2.50 16.37 -19.19
N ILE A 3 -3.71 16.45 -19.52
CA ILE A 3 -4.66 15.95 -18.69
C ILE A 3 -4.66 14.51 -18.55
N ALA A 4 -4.05 13.87 -19.46
CA ALA A 4 -4.09 12.44 -19.46
C ALA A 4 -3.48 11.86 -18.22
N GLU A 5 -2.74 12.64 -17.53
CA GLU A 5 -2.10 12.09 -16.41
C GLU A 5 -2.91 12.07 -15.18
N GLN A 6 -4.09 12.56 -15.20
CA GLN A 6 -4.88 12.51 -14.02
C GLN A 6 -5.35 11.12 -13.76
N VAL A 7 -5.07 10.61 -12.60
CA VAL A 7 -5.44 9.26 -12.26
C VAL A 7 -6.59 9.33 -11.28
N SER A 8 -7.62 8.58 -11.55
CA SER A 8 -8.78 8.54 -10.68
C SER A 8 -8.41 7.87 -9.36
N PRO A 9 -8.83 8.43 -8.24
CA PRO A 9 -8.55 7.78 -6.95
C PRO A 9 -9.11 6.37 -6.88
N GLU A 10 -10.21 6.12 -7.53
CA GLU A 10 -10.77 4.78 -7.53
C GLU A 10 -9.90 3.81 -8.26
N GLU A 11 -9.34 4.26 -9.36
CA GLU A 11 -8.46 3.41 -10.14
C GLU A 11 -7.21 3.05 -9.34
N VAL A 12 -6.67 4.02 -8.62
CA VAL A 12 -5.53 3.78 -7.77
C VAL A 12 -5.88 2.75 -6.72
N ARG A 13 -7.02 2.91 -6.07
CA ARG A 13 -7.44 1.98 -5.04
C ARG A 13 -7.59 0.57 -5.56
N LEU A 14 -8.18 0.43 -6.74
CA LEU A 14 -8.36 -0.88 -7.32
C LEU A 14 -7.04 -1.56 -7.58
N LYS A 15 -6.11 -0.85 -8.19
CA LYS A 15 -4.82 -1.43 -8.52
C LYS A 15 -4.02 -1.79 -7.28
N VAL A 16 -4.02 -0.89 -6.31
CA VAL A 16 -3.30 -1.14 -5.08
C VAL A 16 -3.90 -2.32 -4.34
N ASN A 17 -5.21 -2.39 -4.30
CA ASN A 17 -5.89 -3.49 -3.67
C ASN A 17 -5.47 -4.82 -4.28
N LEU A 18 -5.42 -4.88 -5.60
CA LEU A 18 -5.00 -6.12 -6.27
C LEU A 18 -3.59 -6.50 -5.89
N ILE A 19 -2.69 -5.53 -5.87
CA ILE A 19 -1.31 -5.82 -5.52
C ILE A 19 -1.21 -6.34 -4.08
N LEU A 20 -1.89 -5.67 -3.16
CA LEU A 20 -1.81 -6.04 -1.77
C LEU A 20 -2.44 -7.40 -1.51
N GLN A 21 -3.55 -7.67 -2.17
CA GLN A 21 -4.24 -8.93 -1.95
C GLN A 21 -3.47 -10.12 -2.45
N GLN A 22 -2.60 -9.92 -3.42
CA GLN A 22 -1.81 -11.02 -3.95
C GLN A 22 -0.67 -11.40 -3.03
N HIS A 23 -0.33 -10.57 -2.08
CA HIS A 23 0.78 -10.86 -1.19
C HIS A 23 0.30 -11.73 -0.05
N ARG A 24 0.92 -12.90 0.09
CA ARG A 24 0.43 -13.89 1.05
C ARG A 24 0.50 -13.43 2.49
N ASN A 25 1.39 -12.48 2.80
CA ASN A 25 1.54 -12.03 4.17
C ASN A 25 0.55 -10.95 4.57
N ILE A 26 -0.17 -10.39 3.62
CA ILE A 26 -1.14 -9.37 3.93
C ILE A 26 -2.44 -10.04 4.33
N ARG A 27 -2.90 -9.75 5.53
CA ARG A 27 -4.15 -10.32 6.00
C ARG A 27 -5.32 -9.42 5.73
N LYS A 28 -5.15 -8.13 5.94
CA LYS A 28 -6.25 -7.22 5.78
C LYS A 28 -5.72 -5.85 5.44
N ILE A 29 -6.40 -5.16 4.57
CA ILE A 29 -6.06 -3.79 4.24
C ILE A 29 -6.90 -2.92 5.16
N LEU A 30 -6.22 -2.21 6.06
CA LEU A 30 -6.90 -1.40 7.05
C LEU A 30 -7.19 0.01 6.58
N LYS A 31 -6.31 0.53 5.72
CA LYS A 31 -6.47 1.90 5.27
C LYS A 31 -5.74 2.12 3.96
N LEU A 32 -6.39 2.80 3.05
CA LEU A 32 -5.79 3.26 1.82
C LEU A 32 -6.09 4.75 1.73
N ASP A 33 -5.06 5.55 1.91
CA ASP A 33 -5.24 6.99 1.95
C ASP A 33 -4.46 7.62 0.83
N LEU A 34 -5.17 8.29 -0.06
CA LEU A 34 -4.56 8.96 -1.18
C LEU A 34 -4.74 10.45 -0.98
N THR A 35 -3.65 11.16 -0.75
CA THR A 35 -3.71 12.59 -0.57
C THR A 35 -2.83 13.25 -1.61
N ARG A 36 -3.14 14.49 -1.91
CA ARG A 36 -2.35 15.20 -2.89
C ARG A 36 -1.53 16.23 -2.16
N GLU A 37 -0.23 16.14 -2.30
CA GLU A 37 0.67 17.08 -1.71
C GLU A 37 1.47 17.73 -2.80
N ALA A 38 1.51 19.03 -2.79
CA ALA A 38 2.20 19.78 -3.83
C ALA A 38 1.67 19.32 -5.16
N ASN A 39 2.50 18.78 -6.00
CA ASN A 39 2.09 18.39 -7.32
C ASN A 39 1.91 16.89 -7.47
N PHE A 40 2.12 16.14 -6.41
CA PHE A 40 2.09 14.69 -6.55
C PHE A 40 1.15 14.07 -5.55
N PRO A 41 0.38 13.09 -5.97
CA PRO A 41 -0.43 12.36 -5.02
C PRO A 41 0.43 11.44 -4.19
N THR A 42 0.10 11.33 -2.93
CA THR A 42 0.82 10.50 -1.99
C THR A 42 -0.09 9.40 -1.48
N LEU A 43 0.41 8.20 -1.46
CA LEU A 43 -0.40 7.06 -1.04
C LEU A 43 0.15 6.46 0.25
N THR A 44 -0.72 6.24 1.21
CA THR A 44 -0.37 5.55 2.43
C THR A 44 -1.28 4.35 2.58
N CYS A 45 -0.67 3.18 2.72
CA CYS A 45 -1.42 1.94 2.91
C CYS A 45 -1.10 1.38 4.27
N VAL A 46 -2.12 1.02 5.01
CA VAL A 46 -1.92 0.38 6.30
C VAL A 46 -2.55 -1.00 6.21
N CYS A 47 -1.75 -2.02 6.47
CA CYS A 47 -2.21 -3.39 6.33
C CYS A 47 -1.86 -4.18 7.58
N SER A 48 -2.67 -5.18 7.88
CA SER A 48 -2.34 -6.08 8.96
C SER A 48 -1.64 -7.30 8.39
N VAL A 49 -0.70 -7.82 9.14
CA VAL A 49 0.07 -8.99 8.75
C VAL A 49 0.11 -9.96 9.92
N ASP A 50 0.61 -11.15 9.66
CA ASP A 50 0.72 -12.16 10.70
C ASP A 50 1.59 -11.64 11.82
N ALA A 51 1.12 -11.83 13.04
CA ALA A 51 1.85 -11.32 14.21
C ALA A 51 3.18 -12.03 14.43
N SER A 52 3.37 -13.18 13.80
CA SER A 52 4.63 -13.90 13.96
C SER A 52 5.76 -13.36 13.12
N LEU A 53 5.48 -12.43 12.23
CA LEU A 53 6.54 -11.85 11.41
C LEU A 53 7.47 -10.99 12.24
N THR A 54 8.76 -11.09 11.94
CA THR A 54 9.73 -10.25 12.63
C THR A 54 9.69 -8.84 12.06
N ILE A 55 10.29 -7.91 12.79
CA ILE A 55 10.38 -6.55 12.31
C ILE A 55 11.14 -6.50 11.00
N ARG A 56 12.20 -7.27 10.89
CA ARG A 56 12.97 -7.30 9.65
C ARG A 56 12.13 -7.80 8.49
N GLU A 57 11.36 -8.85 8.72
CA GLU A 57 10.49 -9.37 7.66
C GLU A 57 9.46 -8.34 7.25
N CYS A 58 8.89 -7.63 8.21
CA CYS A 58 7.93 -6.59 7.88
C CYS A 58 8.56 -5.48 7.06
N HIS A 59 9.78 -5.11 7.40
CA HIS A 59 10.49 -4.10 6.64
C HIS A 59 10.70 -4.52 5.19
N GLN A 60 11.08 -5.76 5.00
CA GLN A 60 11.31 -6.28 3.66
C GLN A 60 10.02 -6.33 2.85
N ILE A 61 8.95 -6.77 3.49
CA ILE A 61 7.67 -6.84 2.82
C ILE A 61 7.18 -5.45 2.44
N ALA A 62 7.28 -4.50 3.36
CA ALA A 62 6.84 -3.14 3.09
C ALA A 62 7.61 -2.54 1.91
N SER A 63 8.92 -2.75 1.88
CA SER A 63 9.73 -2.23 0.78
C SER A 63 9.37 -2.86 -0.54
N GLN A 64 9.12 -4.15 -0.53
CA GLN A 64 8.72 -4.82 -1.76
C GLN A 64 7.40 -4.30 -2.28
N LEU A 65 6.44 -4.12 -1.37
CA LEU A 65 5.13 -3.64 -1.78
C LEU A 65 5.20 -2.21 -2.27
N GLU A 66 5.99 -1.37 -1.61
CA GLU A 66 6.16 -0.01 -2.07
C GLU A 66 6.72 0.04 -3.47
N ASN A 67 7.72 -0.79 -3.74
CA ASN A 67 8.31 -0.85 -5.07
C ASN A 67 7.31 -1.36 -6.11
N GLN A 68 6.54 -2.36 -5.76
CA GLN A 68 5.56 -2.89 -6.69
C GLN A 68 4.50 -1.86 -7.02
N ILE A 69 4.05 -1.13 -6.02
CA ILE A 69 3.03 -0.13 -6.24
C ILE A 69 3.60 1.02 -7.07
N GLU A 70 4.82 1.44 -6.76
CA GLU A 70 5.43 2.51 -7.52
C GLU A 70 5.63 2.14 -8.98
N LYS A 71 5.98 0.91 -9.24
CA LYS A 71 6.16 0.47 -10.62
C LYS A 71 4.83 0.38 -11.36
N ALA A 72 3.79 0.03 -10.65
CA ALA A 72 2.49 -0.09 -11.27
C ALA A 72 1.80 1.25 -11.46
N LEU A 73 2.11 2.21 -10.61
CA LEU A 73 1.44 3.50 -10.63
C LEU A 73 2.46 4.63 -10.66
N HIS A 74 2.91 4.93 -11.86
CA HIS A 74 3.99 5.90 -12.02
C HIS A 74 3.62 7.32 -11.64
N HIS A 75 2.33 7.59 -11.51
CA HIS A 75 1.90 8.94 -11.24
C HIS A 75 2.03 9.32 -9.77
N LEU A 76 2.23 8.36 -8.91
CA LEU A 76 2.30 8.65 -7.48
C LEU A 76 3.65 9.25 -7.12
N GLY A 77 3.62 10.20 -6.20
CA GLY A 77 4.85 10.81 -5.76
C GLY A 77 5.54 10.02 -4.67
N ARG A 78 4.78 9.57 -3.69
CA ARG A 78 5.33 8.82 -2.58
C ARG A 78 4.38 7.71 -2.21
N VAL A 79 4.91 6.54 -1.97
CA VAL A 79 4.11 5.40 -1.53
C VAL A 79 4.70 4.91 -0.21
N THR A 80 3.87 4.84 0.80
CA THR A 80 4.27 4.34 2.11
C THR A 80 3.37 3.17 2.47
N VAL A 81 3.97 2.06 2.84
CA VAL A 81 3.22 0.90 3.29
C VAL A 81 3.58 0.65 4.74
N ILE A 82 2.56 0.66 5.58
CA ILE A 82 2.72 0.45 7.01
C ILE A 82 2.10 -0.89 7.34
N LEU A 83 2.87 -1.76 7.96
CA LEU A 83 2.39 -3.09 8.32
C LEU A 83 2.24 -3.18 9.83
N LYS A 84 1.08 -3.65 10.25
CA LYS A 84 0.80 -3.81 11.67
C LYS A 84 0.51 -5.26 11.95
N PRO A 85 1.03 -5.79 13.03
CA PRO A 85 0.72 -7.18 13.37
C PRO A 85 -0.75 -7.29 13.71
N SER A 86 -1.37 -8.34 13.22
CA SER A 86 -2.78 -8.52 13.50
C SER A 86 -2.92 -8.96 14.93
N LYS A 87 -4.02 -8.50 15.57
CA LYS A 87 -4.24 -8.89 16.92
C LYS A 87 -4.73 -10.30 16.95
N GLN A 88 -4.15 -11.09 17.85
CA GLN A 88 -4.62 -12.38 18.01
C GLN A 88 -5.73 -12.35 18.96
N ASN A 89 -6.82 -12.92 18.60
CA ASN A 89 -7.92 -12.97 19.45
C ASN A 89 -7.79 -14.07 20.35
N ARG A 90 -7.64 -13.88 21.55
CA ARG A 90 -7.53 -14.89 22.42
C ARG A 90 -8.74 -15.16 23.01
N ASN A 91 -9.42 -15.39 23.02
CA ASN A 91 -10.51 -15.69 23.62
C ASN A 91 -11.04 -16.34 23.73
#